data_82e725ec3231c22d888389a23b7771aa
#
_entry.id   82e725ec3231c22d888389a23b7771aa
#
_cell.length_a   1.000
_cell.length_b   1.000
_cell.length_c   1.000
_cell.angle_alpha   90.00
_cell.angle_beta   90.00
_cell.angle_gamma   90.00
#
_symmetry.space_group_name_H-M   'P 1'
#
loop_
_entity.id
_entity.type
_entity.pdbx_description
1 polymer ?
#
loop_
_entity_poly.entity_id
_entity_poly.type
_entity_poly.pdbx_seq_one_letter_code
_entity_poly.pdbx_strand_id
1 'polypeptide(L)'
;MLHQISIFIENKPGTLHETLGIIKQENLQIVASSISDTAEYGIYRVITQNPQEAYEALKKHSLTMIMSEVLAISLENVVGTAADTISLFTQEGLNIEYLYSFMWHHNGILIMRTNDQEKA
;
A
#
# COMPACT_ATOMS: atom_id res chain seq x y z
N MET A 1 3.77 2.66 -12.74
CA MET A 1 3.78 2.38 -11.30
C MET A 1 2.59 3.02 -10.61
N LEU A 2 2.10 2.40 -9.56
CA LEU A 2 1.04 2.96 -8.76
C LEU A 2 1.62 3.88 -7.68
N HIS A 3 0.79 4.81 -7.23
CA HIS A 3 1.13 5.64 -6.09
C HIS A 3 0.32 5.19 -4.88
N GLN A 4 0.99 5.11 -3.75
CA GLN A 4 0.42 4.70 -2.49
C GLN A 4 0.61 5.80 -1.45
N ILE A 5 -0.40 6.03 -0.64
CA ILE A 5 -0.32 6.94 0.50
C ILE A 5 -0.10 6.12 1.75
N SER A 6 0.99 6.41 2.47
CA SER A 6 1.26 5.82 3.77
C SER A 6 0.88 6.83 4.84
N ILE A 7 -0.08 6.48 5.68
CA ILE A 7 -0.58 7.33 6.75
C ILE A 7 -0.06 6.78 8.07
N PHE A 8 0.64 7.63 8.82
CA PHE A 8 1.19 7.25 10.12
C PHE A 8 0.15 7.56 11.20
N ILE A 9 -0.27 6.55 11.95
CA ILE A 9 -1.29 6.66 12.97
C ILE A 9 -0.72 6.20 14.31
N GLU A 10 -1.21 6.80 15.40
CA GLU A 10 -0.82 6.36 16.72
C GLU A 10 -1.40 4.97 17.00
N ASN A 11 -0.62 4.11 17.65
CA ASN A 11 -1.05 2.76 18.00
C ASN A 11 -1.88 2.79 19.28
N LYS A 12 -3.11 3.27 19.16
CA LYS A 12 -4.08 3.30 20.27
C LYS A 12 -5.49 3.11 19.70
N PRO A 13 -6.45 2.65 20.55
CA PRO A 13 -7.82 2.45 20.10
C PRO A 13 -8.43 3.71 19.49
N GLY A 14 -9.12 3.54 18.39
CA GLY A 14 -9.87 4.61 17.72
C GLY A 14 -9.14 5.37 16.64
N THR A 15 -7.80 5.33 16.59
CA THR A 15 -7.05 6.12 15.58
C THR A 15 -7.31 5.64 14.17
N LEU A 16 -7.36 4.33 13.94
CA LEU A 16 -7.68 3.79 12.62
C LEU A 16 -9.11 4.14 12.22
N HIS A 17 -10.04 4.05 13.14
CA HIS A 17 -11.43 4.41 12.90
C HIS A 17 -11.57 5.89 12.51
N GLU A 18 -10.85 6.77 13.17
CA GLU A 18 -10.83 8.19 12.84
C GLU A 18 -10.29 8.42 11.43
N THR A 19 -9.19 7.75 11.08
CA THR A 19 -8.59 7.85 9.74
C THR A 19 -9.56 7.38 8.66
N LEU A 20 -10.20 6.23 8.87
CA LEU A 20 -11.20 5.71 7.93
C LEU A 20 -12.41 6.64 7.84
N GLY A 21 -12.78 7.28 8.94
CA GLY A 21 -13.85 8.28 8.94
C GLY A 21 -13.53 9.49 8.07
N ILE A 22 -12.29 9.94 8.09
CA ILE A 22 -11.83 11.03 7.23
C ILE A 22 -11.89 10.62 5.76
N ILE A 23 -11.44 9.41 5.45
CA ILE A 23 -11.48 8.87 4.08
C ILE A 23 -12.92 8.80 3.58
N LYS A 24 -13.84 8.37 4.43
CA LYS A 24 -15.27 8.33 4.13
C LYS A 24 -15.82 9.74 3.89
N GLN A 25 -15.49 10.68 4.74
CA GLN A 25 -15.93 12.08 4.65
C GLN A 25 -15.48 12.71 3.34
N GLU A 26 -14.25 12.43 2.91
CA GLU A 26 -13.69 12.95 1.67
C GLU A 26 -14.13 12.14 0.44
N ASN A 27 -14.96 11.13 0.64
CA ASN A 27 -15.50 10.28 -0.43
C ASN A 27 -14.42 9.66 -1.31
N LEU A 28 -13.36 9.16 -0.68
CA LEU A 28 -12.25 8.53 -1.38
C LEU A 28 -12.48 7.04 -1.52
N GLN A 29 -12.32 6.52 -2.74
CA GLN A 29 -12.50 5.11 -3.03
C GLN A 29 -11.21 4.35 -2.77
N ILE A 30 -11.21 3.47 -1.77
CA ILE A 30 -10.06 2.60 -1.48
C ILE A 30 -10.08 1.42 -2.44
N VAL A 31 -8.97 1.24 -3.17
CA VAL A 31 -8.78 0.09 -4.05
C VAL A 31 -8.12 -1.04 -3.28
N ALA A 32 -7.10 -0.72 -2.50
CA ALA A 32 -6.38 -1.68 -1.69
C ALA A 32 -5.80 -0.97 -0.47
N SER A 33 -5.64 -1.69 0.63
CA SER A 33 -5.02 -1.12 1.82
C SER A 33 -4.45 -2.20 2.69
N SER A 34 -3.50 -1.81 3.53
CA SER A 34 -2.95 -2.68 4.57
C SER A 34 -2.57 -1.83 5.77
N ILE A 35 -2.56 -2.46 6.92
CA ILE A 35 -2.06 -1.81 8.13
C ILE A 35 -0.97 -2.68 8.72
N SER A 36 0.12 -2.06 9.11
CA SER A 36 1.19 -2.72 9.84
C SER A 36 1.49 -1.92 11.09
N ASP A 37 2.04 -2.59 12.08
CA ASP A 37 2.13 -2.06 13.43
C ASP A 37 3.57 -2.11 13.92
N THR A 38 3.98 -1.04 14.60
CA THR A 38 5.21 -1.01 15.37
C THR A 38 4.84 -0.77 16.83
N ALA A 39 5.81 -0.77 17.72
CA ALA A 39 5.53 -0.59 19.15
C ALA A 39 4.87 0.77 19.44
N GLU A 40 5.18 1.80 18.67
CA GLU A 40 4.74 3.16 18.96
C GLU A 40 3.65 3.67 18.04
N TYR A 41 3.62 3.23 16.78
CA TYR A 41 2.64 3.70 15.81
C TYR A 41 2.39 2.65 14.74
N GLY A 42 1.30 2.84 14.01
CA GLY A 42 0.96 2.01 12.88
C GLY A 42 1.17 2.76 11.57
N ILE A 43 1.28 2.01 10.50
CA ILE A 43 1.34 2.56 9.15
C ILE A 43 0.16 1.99 8.36
N TYR A 44 -0.74 2.87 7.94
CA TYR A 44 -1.87 2.51 7.09
C TYR A 44 -1.54 2.86 5.66
N ARG A 45 -1.35 1.85 4.82
CA ARG A 45 -1.01 2.03 3.41
C ARG A 45 -2.26 1.90 2.58
N VAL A 46 -2.54 2.91 1.75
CA VAL A 46 -3.79 3.02 1.00
C VAL A 46 -3.49 3.31 -0.46
N ILE A 47 -4.18 2.59 -1.34
CA ILE A 47 -4.18 2.87 -2.76
C ILE A 47 -5.60 3.29 -3.14
N THR A 48 -5.72 4.44 -3.77
CA THR A 48 -7.00 5.00 -4.23
C THR A 48 -6.98 5.14 -5.75
N GLN A 49 -8.15 5.37 -6.34
CA GLN A 49 -8.26 5.55 -7.79
C GLN A 49 -7.53 6.79 -8.28
N ASN A 50 -7.58 7.88 -7.51
CA ASN A 50 -6.94 9.14 -7.86
C ASN A 50 -6.01 9.56 -6.72
N PRO A 51 -4.77 9.04 -6.69
CA PRO A 51 -3.88 9.23 -5.54
C PRO A 51 -3.53 10.69 -5.26
N GLN A 52 -3.32 11.50 -6.29
CA GLN A 52 -3.01 12.91 -6.08
C GLN A 52 -4.18 13.67 -5.44
N GLU A 53 -5.39 13.43 -5.92
CA GLU A 53 -6.59 14.03 -5.36
C GLU A 53 -6.79 13.57 -3.90
N ALA A 54 -6.59 12.29 -3.65
CA ALA A 54 -6.70 11.72 -2.31
C ALA A 54 -5.68 12.36 -1.36
N TYR A 55 -4.44 12.49 -1.81
CA TYR A 55 -3.39 13.10 -1.00
C TYR A 55 -3.74 14.54 -0.61
N GLU A 56 -4.19 15.34 -1.58
CA GLU A 56 -4.58 16.72 -1.33
C GLU A 56 -5.78 16.82 -0.37
N ALA A 57 -6.76 15.93 -0.53
CA ALA A 57 -7.94 15.91 0.34
C ALA A 57 -7.56 15.55 1.78
N LEU A 58 -6.70 14.54 1.96
CA LEU A 58 -6.28 14.08 3.28
C LEU A 58 -5.34 15.08 3.97
N LYS A 59 -4.56 15.80 3.20
CA LYS A 59 -3.62 16.80 3.72
C LYS A 59 -4.32 17.87 4.55
N LYS A 60 -5.55 18.21 4.22
CA LYS A 60 -6.35 19.20 4.94
C LYS A 60 -6.63 18.80 6.39
N HIS A 61 -6.52 17.52 6.71
CA HIS A 61 -6.84 16.98 8.04
C HIS A 61 -5.59 16.84 8.92
N SER A 62 -4.48 17.40 8.53
CA SER A 62 -3.23 17.41 9.29
C SER A 62 -2.70 16.00 9.59
N LEU A 63 -2.94 15.06 8.68
CA LEU A 63 -2.40 13.70 8.80
C LEU A 63 -0.93 13.68 8.40
N THR A 64 -0.14 12.87 9.11
CA THR A 64 1.24 12.62 8.73
C THR A 64 1.25 11.56 7.64
N MET A 65 1.65 11.94 6.43
CA MET A 65 1.55 11.08 5.26
C MET A 65 2.77 11.19 4.37
N ILE A 66 3.04 10.11 3.65
CA ILE A 66 4.03 10.09 2.58
C ILE A 66 3.39 9.42 1.38
N MET A 67 3.52 10.02 0.19
CA MET A 67 3.11 9.38 -1.05
C MET A 67 4.34 8.75 -1.70
N SER A 68 4.24 7.48 -2.07
CA SER A 68 5.34 6.69 -2.62
C SER A 68 4.88 5.94 -3.85
N GLU A 69 5.83 5.68 -4.75
CA GLU A 69 5.58 4.78 -5.86
C GLU A 69 5.75 3.34 -5.37
N VAL A 70 4.84 2.48 -5.80
CA VAL A 70 4.88 1.06 -5.51
C VAL A 70 4.68 0.28 -6.80
N LEU A 71 5.21 -0.93 -6.82
CA LEU A 71 5.06 -1.83 -7.95
C LEU A 71 3.82 -2.68 -7.75
N ALA A 72 2.99 -2.77 -8.80
CA ALA A 72 1.82 -3.65 -8.80
C ALA A 72 2.03 -4.73 -9.85
N ILE A 73 1.95 -5.99 -9.45
CA ILE A 73 2.14 -7.12 -10.35
C ILE A 73 0.88 -7.98 -10.31
N SER A 74 0.30 -8.22 -11.50
CA SER A 74 -0.82 -9.12 -11.64
C SER A 74 -0.31 -10.53 -11.89
N LEU A 75 -0.72 -11.47 -11.07
CA LEU A 75 -0.34 -12.87 -11.17
C LEU A 75 -1.57 -13.72 -11.44
N GLU A 76 -1.42 -14.73 -12.30
CA GLU A 76 -2.44 -15.75 -12.43
C GLU A 76 -2.56 -16.49 -11.10
N ASN A 77 -3.78 -16.93 -10.79
CA ASN A 77 -4.02 -17.65 -9.54
C ASN A 77 -3.52 -19.10 -9.63
N VAL A 78 -2.20 -19.23 -9.72
CA VAL A 78 -1.51 -20.51 -9.83
C VAL A 78 -0.62 -20.69 -8.63
N VAL A 79 -0.65 -21.87 -8.03
CA VAL A 79 0.19 -22.20 -6.87
C VAL A 79 1.67 -21.99 -7.24
N GLY A 80 2.39 -21.26 -6.41
CA GLY A 80 3.83 -21.03 -6.58
C GLY A 80 4.19 -19.80 -7.41
N THR A 81 3.23 -19.17 -8.10
CA THR A 81 3.51 -18.00 -8.95
C THR A 81 4.13 -16.85 -8.16
N ALA A 82 3.62 -16.60 -6.95
CA ALA A 82 4.16 -15.55 -6.09
C ALA A 82 5.61 -15.85 -5.70
N ALA A 83 5.91 -17.10 -5.34
CA ALA A 83 7.27 -17.49 -4.98
C ALA A 83 8.23 -17.33 -6.15
N ASP A 84 7.80 -17.71 -7.36
CA ASP A 84 8.61 -17.58 -8.56
C ASP A 84 8.92 -16.12 -8.86
N THR A 85 7.92 -15.26 -8.71
CA THR A 85 8.06 -13.81 -8.93
C THR A 85 9.06 -13.21 -7.94
N ILE A 86 8.92 -13.54 -6.65
CA ILE A 86 9.82 -13.05 -5.61
C ILE A 86 11.25 -13.53 -5.86
N SER A 87 11.40 -14.77 -6.34
CA SER A 87 12.71 -15.32 -6.68
C SER A 87 13.44 -14.49 -7.73
N LEU A 88 12.73 -13.96 -8.72
CA LEU A 88 13.34 -13.10 -9.73
C LEU A 88 13.92 -11.82 -9.11
N PHE A 89 13.22 -11.21 -8.17
CA PHE A 89 13.73 -10.03 -7.47
C PHE A 89 14.97 -10.38 -6.64
N THR A 90 14.96 -11.50 -5.98
CA THR A 90 16.12 -11.98 -5.21
C THR A 90 17.34 -12.19 -6.10
N GLN A 91 17.15 -12.77 -7.28
CA GLN A 91 18.24 -13.00 -8.23
C GLN A 91 18.88 -11.70 -8.70
N GLU A 92 18.11 -10.62 -8.78
CA GLU A 92 18.58 -9.30 -9.18
C GLU A 92 19.13 -8.49 -8.00
N GLY A 93 19.24 -9.09 -6.82
CA GLY A 93 19.77 -8.44 -5.64
C GLY A 93 18.84 -7.41 -5.02
N LEU A 94 17.56 -7.45 -5.36
CA LEU A 94 16.57 -6.54 -4.81
C LEU A 94 16.02 -7.04 -3.49
N ASN A 95 15.88 -6.15 -2.53
CA ASN A 95 15.27 -6.45 -1.24
C ASN A 95 13.86 -5.89 -1.22
N ILE A 96 12.90 -6.72 -0.86
CA ILE A 96 11.51 -6.31 -0.74
C ILE A 96 11.32 -5.73 0.66
N GLU A 97 11.01 -4.44 0.73
CA GLU A 97 10.81 -3.75 2.00
C GLU A 97 9.48 -4.10 2.62
N TYR A 98 8.45 -4.23 1.80
CA TYR A 98 7.15 -4.74 2.22
C TYR A 98 6.37 -5.19 0.99
N LEU A 99 5.36 -6.01 1.27
CA LEU A 99 4.47 -6.48 0.22
C LEU A 99 3.11 -6.81 0.83
N TYR A 100 2.07 -6.60 0.06
CA TYR A 100 0.72 -7.08 0.38
C TYR A 100 -0.02 -7.39 -0.91
N SER A 101 -1.11 -8.13 -0.80
CA SER A 101 -1.82 -8.61 -1.99
C SER A 101 -3.33 -8.56 -1.81
N PHE A 102 -4.01 -8.56 -2.93
CA PHE A 102 -5.48 -8.68 -2.97
C PHE A 102 -5.88 -9.38 -4.26
N MET A 103 -7.13 -9.82 -4.31
CA MET A 103 -7.66 -10.50 -5.50
C MET A 103 -8.44 -9.50 -6.36
N TRP A 104 -8.22 -9.59 -7.67
CA TRP A 104 -8.92 -8.77 -8.66
C TRP A 104 -9.22 -9.62 -9.88
N HIS A 105 -10.50 -9.85 -10.17
CA HIS A 105 -10.95 -10.64 -11.32
C HIS A 105 -10.19 -11.98 -11.46
N HIS A 106 -10.13 -12.74 -10.37
CA HIS A 106 -9.48 -14.05 -10.28
C HIS A 106 -7.95 -14.02 -10.32
N ASN A 107 -7.35 -12.85 -10.46
CA ASN A 107 -5.90 -12.70 -10.40
C ASN A 107 -5.48 -12.17 -9.04
N GLY A 108 -4.32 -12.61 -8.57
CA GLY A 108 -3.67 -12.00 -7.42
C GLY A 108 -2.91 -10.76 -7.86
N ILE A 109 -3.10 -9.68 -7.14
CA ILE A 109 -2.34 -8.45 -7.36
C ILE A 109 -1.37 -8.29 -6.20
N LEU A 110 -0.07 -8.27 -6.50
CA LEU A 110 0.97 -8.00 -5.49
C LEU A 110 1.34 -6.52 -5.55
N ILE A 111 1.27 -5.87 -4.42
CA ILE A 111 1.76 -4.51 -4.25
C ILE A 111 3.04 -4.60 -3.44
N MET A 112 4.12 -4.03 -3.96
CA MET A 112 5.39 -4.11 -3.25
C MET A 112 6.24 -2.87 -3.41
N ARG A 113 7.09 -2.65 -2.44
CA ARG A 113 8.14 -1.64 -2.50
C ARG A 113 9.48 -2.32 -2.28
N THR A 114 10.43 -1.99 -3.13
CA THR A 114 11.79 -2.52 -3.05
C THR A 114 12.78 -1.39 -2.73
N ASN A 115 14.01 -1.78 -2.44
CA ASN A 115 15.09 -0.82 -2.21
C ASN A 115 15.54 -0.11 -3.50
N ASP A 116 15.10 -0.58 -4.66
CA ASP A 116 15.38 0.05 -5.96
C ASP A 116 14.19 -0.14 -6.87
N GLN A 117 13.28 0.84 -6.85
CA GLN A 117 12.02 0.79 -7.61
C GLN A 117 12.24 0.82 -9.12
N GLU A 118 13.27 1.49 -9.59
CA GLU A 118 13.56 1.55 -11.03
C GLU A 118 14.01 0.19 -11.54
N LYS A 119 14.88 -0.48 -10.81
CA LYS A 119 15.37 -1.81 -11.17
C LYS A 119 14.26 -2.86 -11.09
N ALA A 120 13.33 -2.69 -10.14
CA ALA A 120 12.21 -3.59 -10.01
C ALA A 120 11.26 -3.47 -11.19
#